data_07a049f69380e6349ce37af310c47014
#
_entry.id   07a049f69380e6349ce37af310c47014
#
_cell.length_a   1.000
_cell.length_b   1.000
_cell.length_c   1.000
_cell.angle_alpha   90.00
_cell.angle_beta   90.00
_cell.angle_gamma   90.00
#
_symmetry.space_group_name_H-M   'P 1'
#
loop_
_entity.id
_entity.type
_entity.pdbx_description
1 polymer ?
#
loop_
_entity_poly.entity_id
_entity_poly.type
_entity_poly.pdbx_seq_one_letter_code
_entity_poly.pdbx_strand_id
1 'polypeptide(L)'
;MRNFRYSDSLGYHIDNIGYASVERNEGYTVPYKDGKKKPSVIMIEEGAMRYAFDDVTFILEKGDSLFVPARLPYVATYLADGTQMNMLMFNALPDKGELPSLFFSPVKKRLPRAASLFAEIAQHATDTPFLLGKIYELISFFLSETADIPPKYKKIQPAIEALGRLYFENKPLSYYAELCNMSESNFRKLFRACTGRSPIEYRNLIRISEAQKLIAEGECTVIEAARITGFNNISFFYELYRKYRENK
;
A
#
# COMPACT_ATOMS: atom_id res chain seq x y z
N MET A 1 18.81 -21.45 -28.30
CA MET A 1 17.55 -20.85 -27.83
C MET A 1 17.66 -20.58 -26.32
N ARG A 2 17.73 -19.32 -25.90
CA ARG A 2 17.68 -19.00 -24.49
C ARG A 2 16.23 -19.15 -24.06
N ASN A 3 15.95 -20.08 -23.16
CA ASN A 3 14.65 -20.18 -22.48
C ASN A 3 14.42 -18.90 -21.70
N PHE A 4 13.58 -18.01 -22.19
CA PHE A 4 12.98 -16.96 -21.39
C PHE A 4 12.09 -17.66 -20.37
N ARG A 5 12.59 -17.87 -19.17
CA ARG A 5 11.70 -18.05 -18.03
C ARG A 5 11.02 -16.70 -17.83
N TYR A 6 9.71 -16.64 -17.96
CA TYR A 6 8.94 -15.55 -17.37
C TYR A 6 9.38 -15.49 -15.93
N SER A 7 10.06 -14.40 -15.53
CA SER A 7 10.29 -14.14 -14.12
C SER A 7 8.94 -14.18 -13.44
N ASP A 8 8.89 -14.87 -12.31
CA ASP A 8 7.72 -14.88 -11.43
C ASP A 8 7.12 -13.48 -11.37
N SER A 9 5.78 -13.40 -11.37
CA SER A 9 5.01 -12.17 -11.29
C SER A 9 5.65 -11.19 -10.30
N LEU A 10 5.52 -9.88 -10.52
CA LEU A 10 6.02 -8.83 -9.62
C LEU A 10 5.56 -9.00 -8.17
N GLY A 11 4.77 -10.05 -7.88
CA GLY A 11 4.21 -10.35 -6.57
C GLY A 11 2.98 -9.50 -6.22
N TYR A 12 2.62 -8.55 -7.06
CA TYR A 12 1.43 -7.69 -6.89
C TYR A 12 0.98 -7.13 -8.23
N HIS A 13 -0.30 -6.79 -8.31
CA HIS A 13 -0.86 -6.06 -9.45
C HIS A 13 -1.53 -4.77 -9.01
N ILE A 14 -1.66 -3.83 -9.95
CA ILE A 14 -2.24 -2.50 -9.74
C ILE A 14 -3.49 -2.35 -10.58
N ASP A 15 -4.54 -1.82 -9.96
CA ASP A 15 -5.78 -1.43 -10.64
C ASP A 15 -6.39 -0.16 -10.06
N ASN A 16 -7.55 0.24 -10.60
CA ASN A 16 -8.37 1.36 -10.12
C ASN A 16 -7.57 2.64 -9.86
N ILE A 17 -6.87 3.09 -10.90
CA ILE A 17 -5.98 4.23 -10.87
C ILE A 17 -6.77 5.53 -10.92
N GLY A 18 -6.37 6.52 -10.13
CA GLY A 18 -6.87 7.89 -10.17
C GLY A 18 -5.73 8.89 -10.14
N TYR A 19 -5.86 9.94 -10.92
CA TYR A 19 -4.96 11.10 -10.91
C TYR A 19 -5.69 12.34 -10.40
N ALA A 20 -4.99 13.18 -9.64
CA ALA A 20 -5.48 14.48 -9.21
C ALA A 20 -4.33 15.49 -9.19
N SER A 21 -4.61 16.71 -9.67
CA SER A 21 -3.78 17.89 -9.46
C SER A 21 -4.53 18.84 -8.55
N VAL A 22 -3.88 19.36 -7.52
CA VAL A 22 -4.50 20.17 -6.47
C VAL A 22 -3.63 21.38 -6.17
N GLU A 23 -4.25 22.55 -6.12
CA GLU A 23 -3.62 23.80 -5.67
C GLU A 23 -4.34 24.33 -4.43
N ARG A 24 -3.57 24.78 -3.43
CA ARG A 24 -4.08 25.37 -2.18
C ARG A 24 -3.11 26.39 -1.64
N ASN A 25 -3.64 27.26 -0.77
CA ASN A 25 -2.86 28.31 -0.09
C ASN A 25 -2.31 27.81 1.26
N GLU A 26 -1.39 28.60 1.80
CA GLU A 26 -0.78 28.37 3.09
C GLU A 26 -1.84 28.18 4.21
N GLY A 27 -1.52 27.33 5.18
CA GLY A 27 -2.38 27.03 6.32
C GLY A 27 -3.50 26.03 6.04
N TYR A 28 -3.83 25.73 4.77
CA TYR A 28 -4.83 24.70 4.48
C TYR A 28 -4.36 23.35 4.98
N THR A 29 -5.19 22.71 5.81
CA THR A 29 -4.82 21.46 6.49
C THR A 29 -5.90 20.41 6.31
N VAL A 30 -5.49 19.20 5.96
CA VAL A 30 -6.39 18.05 5.77
C VAL A 30 -5.97 16.90 6.70
N PRO A 31 -6.79 16.61 7.73
CA PRO A 31 -6.56 15.44 8.57
C PRO A 31 -7.14 14.18 7.93
N TYR A 32 -6.31 13.20 7.71
CA TYR A 32 -6.72 11.85 7.27
C TYR A 32 -6.64 10.89 8.45
N LYS A 33 -7.63 10.93 9.34
CA LYS A 33 -7.66 10.15 10.61
C LYS A 33 -7.54 8.65 10.41
N ASP A 34 -8.09 8.12 9.32
CA ASP A 34 -8.05 6.70 8.97
C ASP A 34 -7.13 6.42 7.76
N GLY A 35 -6.35 7.42 7.34
CA GLY A 35 -5.60 7.38 6.11
C GLY A 35 -6.49 7.33 4.86
N LYS A 36 -5.89 7.36 3.69
CA LYS A 36 -6.62 7.14 2.42
C LYS A 36 -6.88 5.65 2.22
N LYS A 37 -7.96 5.32 1.50
CA LYS A 37 -8.29 3.91 1.18
C LYS A 37 -7.25 3.26 0.26
N LYS A 38 -6.59 4.06 -0.58
CA LYS A 38 -5.61 3.64 -1.58
C LYS A 38 -4.23 4.19 -1.24
N PRO A 39 -3.15 3.46 -1.53
CA PRO A 39 -1.82 4.06 -1.55
C PRO A 39 -1.76 5.17 -2.59
N SER A 40 -0.86 6.11 -2.39
CA SER A 40 -0.70 7.24 -3.31
C SER A 40 0.76 7.63 -3.46
N VAL A 41 1.13 8.09 -4.65
CA VAL A 41 2.37 8.80 -4.92
C VAL A 41 2.04 10.26 -5.12
N ILE A 42 2.68 11.12 -4.37
CA ILE A 42 2.51 12.58 -4.39
C ILE A 42 3.81 13.20 -4.90
N MET A 43 3.69 14.25 -5.70
CA MET A 43 4.79 15.08 -6.14
C MET A 43 4.43 16.57 -5.97
N ILE A 44 5.33 17.35 -5.39
CA ILE A 44 5.18 18.80 -5.27
C ILE A 44 5.71 19.46 -6.54
N GLU A 45 4.81 20.11 -7.25
CA GLU A 45 5.13 20.84 -8.47
C GLU A 45 5.59 22.28 -8.16
N GLU A 46 4.93 22.93 -7.19
CA GLU A 46 5.27 24.27 -6.71
C GLU A 46 4.93 24.38 -5.21
N GLY A 47 5.69 25.22 -4.48
CA GLY A 47 5.48 25.48 -3.06
C GLY A 47 6.02 24.37 -2.14
N ALA A 48 5.37 24.20 -1.00
CA ALA A 48 5.79 23.24 0.02
C ALA A 48 4.61 22.68 0.83
N MET A 49 4.77 21.45 1.30
CA MET A 49 3.79 20.76 2.16
C MET A 49 4.47 20.05 3.33
N ARG A 50 3.74 19.93 4.44
CA ARG A 50 4.09 19.07 5.57
C ARG A 50 3.15 17.86 5.62
N TYR A 51 3.72 16.68 5.70
CA TYR A 51 3.02 15.43 5.96
C TYR A 51 3.44 14.90 7.32
N ALA A 52 2.57 15.01 8.31
CA ALA A 52 2.80 14.54 9.68
C ALA A 52 2.09 13.20 9.89
N PHE A 53 2.86 12.15 10.05
CA PHE A 53 2.43 10.83 10.52
C PHE A 53 2.64 10.75 12.03
N ASP A 54 2.21 9.66 12.66
CA ASP A 54 2.30 9.50 14.12
C ASP A 54 3.73 9.67 14.67
N ASP A 55 4.72 9.16 13.95
CA ASP A 55 6.14 9.10 14.38
C ASP A 55 7.14 9.76 13.44
N VAL A 56 6.69 10.22 12.28
CA VAL A 56 7.55 10.86 11.30
C VAL A 56 6.84 12.03 10.61
N THR A 57 7.57 13.10 10.39
CA THR A 57 7.10 14.25 9.64
C THR A 57 8.01 14.50 8.45
N PHE A 58 7.43 14.65 7.27
CA PHE A 58 8.12 15.04 6.07
C PHE A 58 7.74 16.47 5.68
N ILE A 59 8.74 17.29 5.40
CA ILE A 59 8.56 18.52 4.65
C ILE A 59 8.90 18.20 3.20
N LEU A 60 7.96 18.47 2.32
CA LEU A 60 8.10 18.28 0.88
C LEU A 60 8.18 19.64 0.22
N GLU A 61 9.16 19.82 -0.64
CA GLU A 61 9.37 21.02 -1.45
C GLU A 61 9.26 20.66 -2.93
N LYS A 62 9.26 21.67 -3.79
CA LYS A 62 9.24 21.49 -5.25
C LYS A 62 10.20 20.39 -5.72
N GLY A 63 9.68 19.41 -6.44
CA GLY A 63 10.40 18.24 -6.96
C GLY A 63 10.52 17.06 -6.01
N ASP A 64 10.10 17.23 -4.74
CA ASP A 64 10.02 16.10 -3.81
C ASP A 64 8.80 15.23 -4.13
N SER A 65 8.95 13.93 -3.94
CA SER A 65 7.88 12.95 -4.05
C SER A 65 7.75 12.17 -2.76
N LEU A 66 6.51 11.78 -2.43
CA LEU A 66 6.18 10.99 -1.24
C LEU A 66 5.28 9.82 -1.65
N PHE A 67 5.71 8.61 -1.33
CA PHE A 67 4.81 7.47 -1.30
C PHE A 67 4.07 7.43 0.03
N VAL A 68 2.75 7.39 -0.01
CA VAL A 68 1.88 7.29 1.17
C VAL A 68 1.12 5.97 1.12
N PRO A 69 1.36 5.07 2.08
CA PRO A 69 0.62 3.80 2.20
C PRO A 69 -0.89 4.00 2.37
N ALA A 70 -1.67 3.00 1.97
CA ALA A 70 -3.10 2.97 2.25
C ALA A 70 -3.37 2.84 3.75
N ARG A 71 -4.43 3.48 4.22
CA ARG A 71 -4.93 3.36 5.61
C ARG A 71 -3.96 3.83 6.70
N LEU A 72 -2.88 4.49 6.33
CA LEU A 72 -1.97 5.10 7.30
C LEU A 72 -2.50 6.51 7.66
N PRO A 73 -2.81 6.81 8.94
CA PRO A 73 -3.26 8.13 9.36
C PRO A 73 -2.16 9.19 9.18
N TYR A 74 -2.56 10.39 8.76
CA TYR A 74 -1.64 11.53 8.65
C TYR A 74 -2.40 12.86 8.60
N VAL A 75 -1.66 13.94 8.79
CA VAL A 75 -2.12 15.31 8.57
C VAL A 75 -1.26 15.94 7.46
N ALA A 76 -1.91 16.42 6.41
CA ALA A 76 -1.25 17.17 5.34
C ALA A 76 -1.54 18.67 5.52
N THR A 77 -0.50 19.50 5.53
CA THR A 77 -0.59 20.96 5.68
C THR A 77 0.16 21.64 4.54
N TYR A 78 -0.47 22.59 3.90
CA TYR A 78 0.14 23.45 2.89
C TYR A 78 0.94 24.56 3.58
N LEU A 79 2.20 24.76 3.20
CA LEU A 79 3.16 25.64 3.87
C LEU A 79 3.47 26.92 3.10
N ALA A 80 2.96 27.06 1.88
CA ALA A 80 3.12 28.25 1.04
C ALA A 80 1.86 28.47 0.20
N ASP A 81 1.58 29.73 -0.13
CA ASP A 81 0.51 30.08 -1.06
C ASP A 81 0.79 29.52 -2.46
N GLY A 82 -0.27 29.18 -3.19
CA GLY A 82 -0.17 28.63 -4.54
C GLY A 82 0.55 27.29 -4.61
N THR A 83 0.62 26.55 -3.50
CA THR A 83 1.25 25.21 -3.49
C THR A 83 0.47 24.26 -4.38
N GLN A 84 1.16 23.74 -5.39
CA GLN A 84 0.63 22.77 -6.36
C GLN A 84 1.20 21.38 -6.11
N MET A 85 0.32 20.39 -6.00
CA MET A 85 0.72 19.00 -5.91
C MET A 85 -0.03 18.13 -6.91
N ASN A 86 0.67 17.15 -7.43
CA ASN A 86 0.12 16.06 -8.24
C ASN A 86 0.07 14.78 -7.44
N MET A 87 -0.96 13.98 -7.63
CA MET A 87 -1.17 12.76 -6.89
C MET A 87 -1.71 11.65 -7.78
N LEU A 88 -1.07 10.50 -7.73
CA LEU A 88 -1.59 9.23 -8.23
C LEU A 88 -2.09 8.37 -7.07
N MET A 89 -3.27 7.81 -7.23
CA MET A 89 -3.87 6.86 -6.30
C MET A 89 -4.20 5.57 -7.05
N PHE A 90 -4.00 4.42 -6.42
CA PHE A 90 -4.25 3.13 -7.07
C PHE A 90 -4.54 2.05 -6.02
N ASN A 91 -5.15 0.94 -6.42
CA ASN A 91 -5.13 -0.26 -5.58
C ASN A 91 -3.84 -1.03 -5.88
N ALA A 92 -3.26 -1.62 -4.85
CA ALA A 92 -2.20 -2.60 -4.96
C ALA A 92 -2.67 -3.89 -4.29
N LEU A 93 -2.73 -4.96 -5.07
CA LEU A 93 -3.22 -6.26 -4.63
C LEU A 93 -2.07 -7.26 -4.72
N PRO A 94 -1.75 -8.00 -3.65
CA PRO A 94 -0.69 -8.99 -3.70
C PRO A 94 -1.08 -10.17 -4.59
N ASP A 95 -0.14 -10.67 -5.38
CA ASP A 95 -0.33 -11.88 -6.21
C ASP A 95 -0.05 -13.16 -5.42
N LYS A 96 0.93 -13.10 -4.52
CA LYS A 96 1.37 -14.25 -3.70
C LYS A 96 1.37 -13.93 -2.19
N GLY A 97 0.44 -13.10 -1.74
CA GLY A 97 0.28 -12.77 -0.33
C GLY A 97 1.21 -11.69 0.23
N GLU A 98 2.16 -11.18 -0.56
CA GLU A 98 3.12 -10.17 -0.10
C GLU A 98 3.10 -8.93 -0.98
N LEU A 99 3.00 -7.76 -0.33
CA LEU A 99 3.31 -6.48 -0.96
C LEU A 99 4.73 -6.06 -0.54
N PRO A 100 5.49 -5.38 -1.41
CA PRO A 100 6.77 -4.79 -1.03
C PRO A 100 6.65 -3.92 0.22
N SER A 101 7.72 -3.84 1.01
CA SER A 101 7.78 -3.04 2.24
C SER A 101 7.40 -1.57 2.04
N LEU A 102 7.58 -1.03 0.85
CA LEU A 102 7.10 0.29 0.43
C LEU A 102 5.62 0.51 0.75
N PHE A 103 4.78 -0.51 0.61
CA PHE A 103 3.34 -0.36 0.83
C PHE A 103 2.92 -0.24 2.30
N PHE A 104 3.88 -0.31 3.23
CA PHE A 104 3.64 -0.25 4.67
C PHE A 104 4.29 0.95 5.35
N SER A 105 5.14 1.71 4.64
CA SER A 105 5.87 2.82 5.20
C SER A 105 5.84 4.03 4.27
N PRO A 106 5.67 5.27 4.79
CA PRO A 106 5.80 6.46 3.97
C PRO A 106 7.25 6.67 3.58
N VAL A 107 7.49 6.95 2.31
CA VAL A 107 8.85 7.11 1.76
C VAL A 107 8.93 8.40 0.97
N LYS A 108 9.77 9.34 1.44
CA LYS A 108 10.12 10.56 0.70
C LYS A 108 11.33 10.29 -0.21
N LYS A 109 11.25 10.72 -1.45
CA LYS A 109 12.37 10.75 -2.39
C LYS A 109 12.34 12.00 -3.26
N ARG A 110 13.50 12.44 -3.70
CA ARG A 110 13.62 13.41 -4.77
C ARG A 110 13.94 12.66 -6.06
N LEU A 111 12.92 12.52 -6.91
CA LEU A 111 13.05 11.78 -8.16
C LEU A 111 13.39 12.75 -9.28
N PRO A 112 14.57 12.66 -9.94
CA PRO A 112 15.00 13.62 -10.96
C PRO A 112 14.02 13.78 -12.13
N ARG A 113 13.25 12.72 -12.41
CA ARG A 113 12.27 12.68 -13.52
C ARG A 113 10.81 12.79 -13.05
N ALA A 114 10.55 13.06 -11.76
CA ALA A 114 9.19 13.07 -11.23
C ALA A 114 8.31 14.10 -11.97
N ALA A 115 8.81 15.32 -12.16
CA ALA A 115 8.04 16.37 -12.84
C ALA A 115 7.66 15.97 -14.28
N SER A 116 8.59 15.41 -15.07
CA SER A 116 8.29 14.95 -16.43
C SER A 116 7.33 13.78 -16.44
N LEU A 117 7.47 12.82 -15.51
CA LEU A 117 6.55 11.69 -15.37
C LEU A 117 5.13 12.15 -15.03
N PHE A 118 4.98 13.07 -14.07
CA PHE A 118 3.66 13.59 -13.71
C PHE A 118 3.05 14.48 -14.81
N ALA A 119 3.87 15.22 -15.58
CA ALA A 119 3.39 15.95 -16.76
C ALA A 119 2.87 15.00 -17.84
N GLU A 120 3.58 13.90 -18.13
CA GLU A 120 3.11 12.85 -19.04
C GLU A 120 1.80 12.20 -18.55
N ILE A 121 1.72 11.90 -17.25
CA ILE A 121 0.53 11.33 -16.61
C ILE A 121 -0.67 12.27 -16.74
N ALA A 122 -0.48 13.58 -16.54
CA ALA A 122 -1.54 14.57 -16.67
C ALA A 122 -2.13 14.62 -18.09
N GLN A 123 -1.28 14.47 -19.12
CA GLN A 123 -1.70 14.44 -20.52
C GLN A 123 -2.47 13.18 -20.90
N HIS A 124 -2.25 12.07 -20.19
CA HIS A 124 -2.81 10.74 -20.46
C HIS A 124 -3.65 10.21 -19.28
N ALA A 125 -4.27 11.08 -18.49
CA ALA A 125 -4.95 10.74 -17.24
C ALA A 125 -6.14 9.75 -17.41
N THR A 126 -6.63 9.52 -18.61
CA THR A 126 -7.69 8.57 -18.95
C THR A 126 -7.18 7.27 -19.61
N ASP A 127 -5.90 7.22 -19.95
CA ASP A 127 -5.28 6.04 -20.59
C ASP A 127 -4.79 5.06 -19.51
N THR A 128 -5.61 4.08 -19.16
CA THR A 128 -5.30 3.12 -18.10
C THR A 128 -4.02 2.31 -18.35
N PRO A 129 -3.74 1.73 -19.54
CA PRO A 129 -2.48 1.06 -19.82
C PRO A 129 -1.26 1.95 -19.63
N PHE A 130 -1.32 3.19 -20.10
CA PHE A 130 -0.26 4.18 -19.93
C PHE A 130 -0.01 4.47 -18.44
N LEU A 131 -1.08 4.75 -17.68
CA LEU A 131 -1.00 5.02 -16.25
C LEU A 131 -0.42 3.83 -15.47
N LEU A 132 -0.79 2.60 -15.82
CA LEU A 132 -0.21 1.39 -15.23
C LEU A 132 1.30 1.35 -15.41
N GLY A 133 1.80 1.57 -16.63
CA GLY A 133 3.23 1.62 -16.90
C GLY A 133 3.94 2.66 -16.04
N LYS A 134 3.37 3.87 -15.94
CA LYS A 134 3.95 4.97 -15.16
C LYS A 134 3.94 4.73 -13.64
N ILE A 135 2.92 4.07 -13.12
CA ILE A 135 2.87 3.70 -11.69
C ILE A 135 3.95 2.66 -11.38
N TYR A 136 4.10 1.63 -12.21
CA TYR A 136 5.17 0.63 -12.02
C TYR A 136 6.56 1.27 -12.12
N GLU A 137 6.76 2.22 -13.02
CA GLU A 137 7.99 3.02 -13.11
C GLU A 137 8.25 3.81 -11.82
N LEU A 138 7.25 4.54 -11.32
CA LEU A 138 7.36 5.28 -10.05
C LEU A 138 7.64 4.35 -8.85
N ILE A 139 6.93 3.23 -8.74
CA ILE A 139 7.17 2.25 -7.67
C ILE A 139 8.59 1.70 -7.76
N SER A 140 9.09 1.39 -8.96
CA SER A 140 10.47 0.95 -9.16
C SER A 140 11.47 1.97 -8.64
N PHE A 141 11.26 3.26 -8.86
CA PHE A 141 12.12 4.32 -8.30
C PHE A 141 12.09 4.36 -6.77
N PHE A 142 10.92 4.14 -6.16
CA PHE A 142 10.83 4.08 -4.70
C PHE A 142 11.50 2.83 -4.12
N LEU A 143 11.53 1.72 -4.86
CA LEU A 143 12.16 0.47 -4.46
C LEU A 143 13.67 0.40 -4.74
N SER A 144 14.17 1.10 -5.77
CA SER A 144 15.53 0.93 -6.32
C SER A 144 16.67 1.42 -5.42
N GLU A 145 16.37 2.20 -4.41
CA GLU A 145 17.32 2.58 -3.39
C GLU A 145 16.74 2.22 -2.03
N THR A 146 17.58 1.74 -1.12
CA THR A 146 17.21 1.49 0.27
C THR A 146 16.62 2.76 0.87
N ALA A 147 15.30 2.92 0.70
CA ALA A 147 14.58 3.93 1.46
C ALA A 147 14.91 3.67 2.92
N ASP A 148 15.27 4.69 3.67
CA ASP A 148 15.39 4.61 5.11
C ASP A 148 14.00 4.33 5.69
N ILE A 149 13.64 3.05 5.67
CA ILE A 149 12.42 2.58 6.32
C ILE A 149 12.59 2.90 7.79
N PRO A 150 11.72 3.71 8.39
CA PRO A 150 11.84 4.03 9.80
C PRO A 150 12.02 2.77 10.64
N PRO A 151 12.92 2.77 11.64
CA PRO A 151 13.30 1.56 12.38
C PRO A 151 12.13 0.78 12.97
N LYS A 152 11.02 1.47 13.29
CA LYS A 152 9.82 0.82 13.80
C LYS A 152 9.12 -0.09 12.77
N TYR A 153 9.16 0.28 11.49
CA TYR A 153 8.57 -0.54 10.42
C TYR A 153 9.42 -1.76 10.13
N LYS A 154 10.76 -1.62 10.19
CA LYS A 154 11.69 -2.76 10.11
C LYS A 154 11.40 -3.80 11.20
N LYS A 155 10.97 -3.37 12.38
CA LYS A 155 10.66 -4.27 13.51
C LYS A 155 9.48 -5.21 13.24
N ILE A 156 8.49 -4.82 12.41
CA ILE A 156 7.32 -5.67 12.12
C ILE A 156 7.46 -6.42 10.79
N GLN A 157 8.51 -6.17 10.04
CA GLN A 157 8.74 -6.81 8.74
C GLN A 157 8.72 -8.35 8.84
N PRO A 158 9.36 -9.02 9.82
CA PRO A 158 9.28 -10.48 9.94
C PRO A 158 7.85 -11.01 10.09
N ALA A 159 6.98 -10.27 10.79
CA ALA A 159 5.58 -10.66 10.94
C ALA A 159 4.78 -10.44 9.66
N ILE A 160 5.05 -9.38 8.89
CA ILE A 160 4.41 -9.11 7.60
C ILE A 160 4.75 -10.23 6.61
N GLU A 161 6.03 -10.58 6.50
CA GLU A 161 6.50 -11.69 5.65
C GLU A 161 5.89 -13.03 6.06
N ALA A 162 5.84 -13.31 7.37
CA ALA A 162 5.23 -14.53 7.87
C ALA A 162 3.71 -14.56 7.61
N LEU A 163 3.00 -13.44 7.77
CA LEU A 163 1.58 -13.34 7.45
C LEU A 163 1.31 -13.56 5.96
N GLY A 164 2.16 -13.05 5.08
CA GLY A 164 2.07 -13.27 3.64
C GLY A 164 2.29 -14.72 3.27
N ARG A 165 3.31 -15.37 3.82
CA ARG A 165 3.68 -16.75 3.50
C ARG A 165 2.79 -17.80 4.15
N LEU A 166 2.32 -17.55 5.38
CA LEU A 166 1.58 -18.50 6.22
C LEU A 166 0.11 -18.06 6.41
N TYR A 167 -0.46 -17.27 5.49
CA TYR A 167 -1.81 -16.72 5.62
C TYR A 167 -2.88 -17.79 5.81
N PHE A 168 -2.73 -18.96 5.18
CA PHE A 168 -3.66 -20.09 5.28
C PHE A 168 -3.61 -20.80 6.64
N GLU A 169 -2.53 -20.62 7.41
CA GLU A 169 -2.38 -21.20 8.73
C GLU A 169 -3.04 -20.34 9.81
N ASN A 170 -3.61 -20.98 10.84
CA ASN A 170 -4.22 -20.28 11.98
C ASN A 170 -3.21 -20.07 13.11
N LYS A 171 -2.00 -19.54 12.80
CA LYS A 171 -1.03 -19.20 13.84
C LYS A 171 -1.62 -18.18 14.82
N PRO A 172 -1.36 -18.33 16.15
CA PRO A 172 -1.78 -17.38 17.16
C PRO A 172 -1.02 -16.05 16.99
N LEU A 173 -1.55 -14.99 17.59
CA LEU A 173 -0.93 -13.68 17.52
C LEU A 173 0.44 -13.63 18.17
N SER A 174 0.63 -14.41 19.26
CA SER A 174 1.91 -14.57 19.95
C SER A 174 3.03 -14.97 19.01
N TYR A 175 2.77 -15.89 18.08
CA TYR A 175 3.74 -16.32 17.07
C TYR A 175 4.33 -15.13 16.27
N TYR A 176 3.48 -14.24 15.80
CA TYR A 176 3.92 -13.05 15.03
C TYR A 176 4.62 -12.00 15.91
N ALA A 177 4.16 -11.87 17.15
CA ALA A 177 4.80 -10.98 18.13
C ALA A 177 6.21 -11.45 18.49
N GLU A 178 6.39 -12.76 18.66
CA GLU A 178 7.69 -13.40 18.92
C GLU A 178 8.68 -13.20 17.77
N LEU A 179 8.23 -13.35 16.51
CA LEU A 179 9.07 -13.04 15.33
C LEU A 179 9.60 -11.60 15.33
N CYS A 180 8.88 -10.70 15.97
CA CYS A 180 9.26 -9.30 16.10
C CYS A 180 9.94 -8.97 17.43
N ASN A 181 10.21 -9.95 18.29
CA ASN A 181 10.73 -9.78 19.64
C ASN A 181 9.90 -8.81 20.49
N MET A 182 8.57 -8.94 20.47
CA MET A 182 7.63 -8.04 21.14
C MET A 182 6.57 -8.81 21.95
N SER A 183 6.00 -8.14 22.97
CA SER A 183 4.74 -8.59 23.56
C SER A 183 3.59 -8.42 22.57
N GLU A 184 2.56 -9.28 22.66
CA GLU A 184 1.38 -9.18 21.78
C GLU A 184 0.72 -7.80 21.80
N SER A 185 0.62 -7.17 22.95
CA SER A 185 0.01 -5.83 23.10
C SER A 185 0.81 -4.78 22.33
N ASN A 186 2.12 -4.79 22.46
CA ASN A 186 3.00 -3.86 21.76
C ASN A 186 3.02 -4.13 20.24
N PHE A 187 3.08 -5.42 19.87
CA PHE A 187 2.99 -5.84 18.48
C PHE A 187 1.68 -5.37 17.82
N ARG A 188 0.51 -5.57 18.45
CA ARG A 188 -0.79 -5.09 17.91
C ARG A 188 -0.79 -3.60 17.64
N LYS A 189 -0.30 -2.80 18.61
CA LYS A 189 -0.24 -1.33 18.48
C LYS A 189 0.66 -0.93 17.33
N LEU A 190 1.89 -1.47 17.31
CA LEU A 190 2.86 -1.13 16.30
C LEU A 190 2.43 -1.60 14.90
N PHE A 191 1.93 -2.82 14.78
CA PHE A 191 1.45 -3.38 13.52
C PHE A 191 0.30 -2.52 12.95
N ARG A 192 -0.67 -2.13 13.79
CA ARG A 192 -1.78 -1.26 13.35
C ARG A 192 -1.29 0.14 12.98
N ALA A 193 -0.35 0.71 13.72
CA ALA A 193 0.26 2.00 13.38
C ALA A 193 1.00 1.96 12.03
N CYS A 194 1.63 0.83 11.70
CA CYS A 194 2.37 0.66 10.45
C CYS A 194 1.50 0.29 9.25
N THR A 195 0.47 -0.54 9.45
CA THR A 195 -0.33 -1.12 8.34
C THR A 195 -1.75 -0.55 8.26
N GLY A 196 -2.16 0.25 9.25
CA GLY A 196 -3.54 0.75 9.40
C GLY A 196 -4.55 -0.34 9.78
N ARG A 197 -4.11 -1.57 10.02
CA ARG A 197 -4.96 -2.74 10.31
C ARG A 197 -4.41 -3.57 11.45
N SER A 198 -5.29 -4.30 12.13
CA SER A 198 -4.81 -5.35 13.04
C SER A 198 -4.17 -6.49 12.25
N PRO A 199 -3.28 -7.29 12.86
CA PRO A 199 -2.66 -8.45 12.20
C PRO A 199 -3.68 -9.46 11.68
N ILE A 200 -4.79 -9.65 12.39
CA ILE A 200 -5.88 -10.56 11.98
C ILE A 200 -6.64 -10.01 10.77
N GLU A 201 -6.99 -8.72 10.78
CA GLU A 201 -7.61 -8.07 9.61
C GLU A 201 -6.71 -8.12 8.39
N TYR A 202 -5.41 -7.92 8.58
CA TYR A 202 -4.41 -8.00 7.53
C TYR A 202 -4.34 -9.41 6.93
N ARG A 203 -4.24 -10.45 7.77
CA ARG A 203 -4.28 -11.86 7.33
C ARG A 203 -5.57 -12.19 6.58
N ASN A 204 -6.71 -11.75 7.09
CA ASN A 204 -8.00 -12.01 6.45
C ASN A 204 -8.12 -11.33 5.08
N LEU A 205 -7.51 -10.16 4.90
CA LEU A 205 -7.46 -9.51 3.60
C LEU A 205 -6.68 -10.34 2.57
N ILE A 206 -5.51 -10.86 2.96
CA ILE A 206 -4.71 -11.75 2.11
C ILE A 206 -5.55 -12.98 1.72
N ARG A 207 -6.18 -13.62 2.69
CA ARG A 207 -7.03 -14.81 2.48
C ARG A 207 -8.16 -14.56 1.49
N ILE A 208 -8.85 -13.41 1.60
CA ILE A 208 -9.93 -13.04 0.67
C ILE A 208 -9.37 -12.79 -0.73
N SER A 209 -8.22 -12.11 -0.84
CA SER A 209 -7.57 -11.87 -2.13
C SER A 209 -7.21 -13.19 -2.83
N GLU A 210 -6.59 -14.12 -2.10
CA GLU A 210 -6.23 -15.43 -2.64
C GLU A 210 -7.47 -16.29 -2.99
N ALA A 211 -8.51 -16.27 -2.15
CA ALA A 211 -9.75 -16.95 -2.47
C ALA A 211 -10.41 -16.40 -3.74
N GLN A 212 -10.37 -15.08 -3.94
CA GLN A 212 -10.91 -14.46 -5.17
C GLN A 212 -10.16 -14.91 -6.43
N LYS A 213 -8.85 -15.11 -6.34
CA LYS A 213 -8.04 -15.64 -7.46
C LYS A 213 -8.43 -17.07 -7.78
N LEU A 214 -8.42 -17.97 -6.79
CA LEU A 214 -8.79 -19.38 -6.97
C LEU A 214 -10.18 -19.54 -7.61
N ILE A 215 -11.14 -18.70 -7.20
CA ILE A 215 -12.49 -18.70 -7.76
C ILE A 215 -12.49 -18.18 -9.21
N ALA A 216 -11.73 -17.11 -9.49
CA ALA A 216 -11.67 -16.50 -10.82
C ALA A 216 -10.97 -17.42 -11.84
N GLU A 217 -10.00 -18.20 -11.42
CA GLU A 217 -9.27 -19.18 -12.22
C GLU A 217 -10.10 -20.47 -12.45
N GLY A 218 -11.24 -20.61 -11.75
CA GLY A 218 -12.12 -21.77 -11.88
C GLY A 218 -11.56 -23.06 -11.26
N GLU A 219 -10.52 -22.95 -10.43
CA GLU A 219 -9.84 -24.11 -9.83
C GLU A 219 -10.67 -24.78 -8.74
N CYS A 220 -11.59 -24.04 -8.09
CA CYS A 220 -12.38 -24.56 -6.98
C CYS A 220 -13.68 -23.78 -6.77
N THR A 221 -14.58 -24.38 -6.00
CA THR A 221 -15.81 -23.70 -5.54
C THR A 221 -15.50 -22.63 -4.49
N VAL A 222 -16.45 -21.70 -4.27
CA VAL A 222 -16.31 -20.64 -3.26
C VAL A 222 -16.04 -21.20 -1.85
N ILE A 223 -16.66 -22.35 -1.50
CA ILE A 223 -16.48 -22.99 -0.21
C ILE A 223 -15.09 -23.63 -0.10
N GLU A 224 -14.63 -24.26 -1.16
CA GLU A 224 -13.27 -24.83 -1.22
C GLU A 224 -12.21 -23.74 -1.14
N ALA A 225 -12.38 -22.63 -1.89
CA ALA A 225 -11.48 -21.49 -1.81
C ALA A 225 -11.38 -20.93 -0.38
N ALA A 226 -12.51 -20.82 0.33
CA ALA A 226 -12.52 -20.39 1.73
C ALA A 226 -11.69 -21.31 2.62
N ARG A 227 -11.84 -22.65 2.44
CA ARG A 227 -11.09 -23.65 3.23
C ARG A 227 -9.60 -23.65 2.89
N ILE A 228 -9.25 -23.63 1.60
CA ILE A 228 -7.86 -23.59 1.11
C ILE A 228 -7.13 -22.37 1.68
N THR A 229 -7.80 -21.22 1.73
CA THR A 229 -7.23 -19.99 2.25
C THR A 229 -7.29 -19.85 3.76
N GLY A 230 -7.75 -20.90 4.49
CA GLY A 230 -7.64 -21.01 5.94
C GLY A 230 -8.81 -20.44 6.74
N PHE A 231 -9.99 -20.23 6.11
CA PHE A 231 -11.20 -19.88 6.85
C PHE A 231 -11.88 -21.13 7.43
N ASN A 232 -11.98 -21.18 8.75
CA ASN A 232 -12.72 -22.23 9.46
C ASN A 232 -14.22 -21.92 9.56
N ASN A 233 -14.60 -20.64 9.49
CA ASN A 233 -15.99 -20.18 9.56
C ASN A 233 -16.43 -19.64 8.20
N ILE A 234 -17.27 -20.40 7.51
CA ILE A 234 -17.74 -20.08 6.15
C ILE A 234 -18.67 -18.87 6.16
N SER A 235 -19.49 -18.69 7.20
CA SER A 235 -20.37 -17.50 7.29
C SER A 235 -19.54 -16.20 7.41
N PHE A 236 -18.50 -16.23 8.24
CA PHE A 236 -17.57 -15.11 8.37
C PHE A 236 -16.78 -14.84 7.07
N PHE A 237 -16.41 -15.92 6.36
CA PHE A 237 -15.80 -15.77 5.03
C PHE A 237 -16.75 -15.01 4.07
N TYR A 238 -18.04 -15.42 3.97
CA TYR A 238 -18.98 -14.75 3.08
C TYR A 238 -19.23 -13.29 3.46
N GLU A 239 -19.25 -12.95 4.74
CA GLU A 239 -19.33 -11.57 5.22
C GLU A 239 -18.16 -10.73 4.68
N LEU A 240 -16.93 -11.21 4.88
CA LEU A 240 -15.73 -10.53 4.38
C LEU A 240 -15.67 -10.51 2.85
N TYR A 241 -16.00 -11.62 2.20
CA TYR A 241 -15.98 -11.75 0.75
C TYR A 241 -16.91 -10.71 0.09
N ARG A 242 -18.15 -10.53 0.60
CA ARG A 242 -19.06 -9.47 0.15
C ARG A 242 -18.49 -8.09 0.38
N LYS A 243 -18.04 -7.80 1.61
CA LYS A 243 -17.45 -6.51 1.99
C LYS A 243 -16.31 -6.08 1.07
N TYR A 244 -15.46 -7.01 0.65
CA TYR A 244 -14.32 -6.71 -0.21
C TYR A 244 -14.63 -6.81 -1.70
N ARG A 245 -15.74 -7.43 -2.10
CA ARG A 245 -16.24 -7.44 -3.48
C ARG A 245 -16.98 -6.15 -3.84
N GLU A 246 -17.76 -5.60 -2.92
CA GLU A 246 -18.54 -4.35 -3.12
C GLU A 246 -17.65 -3.08 -3.10
N ASN A 247 -16.40 -3.19 -2.72
CA ASN A 247 -15.44 -2.09 -2.71
C ASN A 247 -14.52 -2.06 -3.96
N LYS A 248 -14.89 -2.80 -5.01
CA LYS A 248 -14.27 -2.71 -6.35
C LYS A 248 -14.87 -1.63 -7.21
#